data_9774ab2c53dd2149dccb4b489b0cbb3b
#
_entry.id   9774ab2c53dd2149dccb4b489b0cbb3b
#
_cell.length_a   1.000
_cell.length_b   1.000
_cell.length_c   1.000
_cell.angle_alpha   90.00
_cell.angle_beta   90.00
_cell.angle_gamma   90.00
#
_symmetry.space_group_name_H-M   'P 1'
#
loop_
_entity.id
_entity.type
_entity.pdbx_description
1 polymer ?
#
loop_
_entity_poly.entity_id
_entity_poly.type
_entity_poly.pdbx_seq_one_letter_code
_entity_poly.pdbx_strand_id
1 'polypeptide(L)'
;MVCIEVRLDGELFRIAGIKDASLITPTLSGYVGGETPACLMLRGMCDLVGGRAAHVSWGPDEVALTSGAVVTFRFTMSESPSHPEQIVATDSPAYIEEQRDFEAYKKTLVTDSNPSPRAFPELAFHCRVNRRAVTVATLNTGEEHVLCSVLWDKWHPNRLLVSVRSFGNEPHAKTEWLREDLAIGDELEVRVAA
;
A
#
# COMPACT_ATOMS: atom_id res chain seq x y z
N MET A 1 8.29 -4.10 -19.43
CA MET A 1 8.35 -2.96 -18.49
C MET A 1 8.46 -3.47 -17.07
N VAL A 2 8.93 -2.65 -16.14
CA VAL A 2 8.94 -2.98 -14.71
C VAL A 2 7.51 -3.04 -14.19
N CYS A 3 7.22 -4.05 -13.36
CA CYS A 3 5.90 -4.29 -12.80
C CYS A 3 6.02 -4.83 -11.37
N ILE A 4 4.93 -4.71 -10.62
CA ILE A 4 4.73 -5.39 -9.36
C ILE A 4 3.57 -6.38 -9.55
N GLU A 5 3.89 -7.68 -9.53
CA GLU A 5 2.88 -8.73 -9.51
C GLU A 5 2.33 -8.84 -8.10
N VAL A 6 1.01 -8.81 -7.98
CA VAL A 6 0.29 -8.92 -6.71
C VAL A 6 -0.59 -10.16 -6.73
N ARG A 7 -0.44 -11.01 -5.71
CA ARG A 7 -1.27 -12.20 -5.50
C ARG A 7 -2.03 -12.08 -4.19
N LEU A 8 -3.24 -12.62 -4.17
CA LEU A 8 -4.07 -12.78 -2.97
C LEU A 8 -4.29 -14.28 -2.76
N ASP A 9 -3.90 -14.80 -1.60
CA ASP A 9 -4.01 -16.21 -1.23
C ASP A 9 -3.44 -17.18 -2.30
N GLY A 10 -2.33 -16.76 -2.95
CA GLY A 10 -1.66 -17.49 -4.01
C GLY A 10 -2.21 -17.25 -5.43
N GLU A 11 -3.40 -16.71 -5.58
CA GLU A 11 -4.01 -16.41 -6.86
C GLU A 11 -3.56 -15.06 -7.41
N LEU A 12 -3.28 -14.98 -8.73
CA LEU A 12 -2.90 -13.72 -9.37
C LEU A 12 -4.05 -12.71 -9.29
N PHE A 13 -3.82 -11.61 -8.58
CA PHE A 13 -4.79 -10.53 -8.50
C PHE A 13 -4.55 -9.48 -9.61
N ARG A 14 -3.34 -8.90 -9.67
CA ARG A 14 -2.98 -7.89 -10.68
C ARG A 14 -1.47 -7.91 -10.96
N ILE A 15 -1.10 -7.40 -12.14
CA ILE A 15 0.28 -7.03 -12.48
C ILE A 15 0.30 -5.52 -12.66
N ALA A 16 0.61 -4.79 -11.61
CA ALA A 16 0.66 -3.33 -11.62
C ALA A 16 1.88 -2.85 -12.40
N GLY A 17 1.64 -2.19 -13.52
CA GLY A 17 2.64 -1.62 -14.39
C GLY A 17 1.97 -0.83 -15.51
N ILE A 18 2.60 0.25 -15.94
CA ILE A 18 2.12 1.08 -17.05
C ILE A 18 3.32 1.70 -17.75
N LYS A 19 3.21 1.89 -19.07
CA LYS A 19 4.20 2.69 -19.81
C LYS A 19 4.25 4.10 -19.24
N ASP A 20 5.46 4.65 -19.13
CA ASP A 20 5.70 5.98 -18.57
C ASP A 20 5.30 6.13 -17.08
N ALA A 21 5.24 5.01 -16.34
CA ALA A 21 5.11 5.06 -14.89
C ALA A 21 6.24 5.88 -14.27
N SER A 22 5.88 6.79 -13.37
CA SER A 22 6.85 7.51 -12.51
C SER A 22 6.91 6.90 -11.12
N LEU A 23 5.84 6.28 -10.68
CA LEU A 23 5.69 5.65 -9.38
C LEU A 23 4.70 4.49 -9.45
N ILE A 24 4.99 3.36 -8.77
CA ILE A 24 4.04 2.27 -8.51
C ILE A 24 4.12 1.97 -7.01
N THR A 25 2.99 2.06 -6.31
CA THR A 25 2.97 1.96 -4.86
C THR A 25 1.78 1.14 -4.34
N PRO A 26 1.84 -0.21 -4.41
CA PRO A 26 0.95 -1.04 -3.62
C PRO A 26 1.11 -0.76 -2.12
N THR A 27 -0.01 -0.71 -1.43
CA THR A 27 -0.04 -0.43 0.00
C THR A 27 -1.00 -1.38 0.68
N LEU A 28 -0.54 -2.04 1.75
CA LEU A 28 -1.37 -2.82 2.65
C LEU A 28 -1.49 -2.05 3.96
N SER A 29 -2.71 -1.64 4.29
CA SER A 29 -3.01 -0.85 5.49
C SER A 29 -3.87 -1.66 6.46
N GLY A 30 -3.43 -1.79 7.69
CA GLY A 30 -4.21 -2.38 8.79
C GLY A 30 -4.56 -1.32 9.83
N TYR A 31 -5.78 -1.39 10.36
CA TYR A 31 -6.28 -0.47 11.36
C TYR A 31 -7.12 -1.20 12.42
N VAL A 32 -6.82 -0.95 13.70
CA VAL A 32 -7.48 -1.64 14.82
C VAL A 32 -8.97 -1.34 14.97
N GLY A 33 -9.42 -0.18 14.52
CA GLY A 33 -10.81 0.28 14.61
C GLY A 33 -11.61 0.13 13.32
N GLY A 34 -11.05 -0.53 12.29
CA GLY A 34 -11.69 -0.69 10.99
C GLY A 34 -12.86 -1.69 10.98
N GLU A 35 -13.61 -1.72 9.88
CA GLU A 35 -14.61 -2.77 9.61
C GLU A 35 -13.93 -4.09 9.21
N THR A 36 -12.75 -4.02 8.63
CA THR A 36 -11.89 -5.15 8.30
C THR A 36 -10.51 -4.93 8.89
N PRO A 37 -9.75 -6.00 9.22
CA PRO A 37 -8.42 -5.86 9.82
C PRO A 37 -7.42 -5.17 8.90
N ALA A 38 -7.55 -5.34 7.58
CA ALA A 38 -6.66 -4.69 6.62
C ALA A 38 -7.35 -4.45 5.27
N CYS A 39 -6.77 -3.55 4.49
CA CYS A 39 -7.12 -3.31 3.09
C CYS A 39 -5.86 -3.20 2.21
N LEU A 40 -5.99 -3.61 0.96
CA LEU A 40 -4.98 -3.50 -0.08
C LEU A 40 -5.39 -2.44 -1.09
N MET A 41 -4.47 -1.52 -1.42
CA MET A 41 -4.61 -0.51 -2.45
C MET A 41 -3.50 -0.68 -3.48
N LEU A 42 -3.82 -0.59 -4.77
CA LEU A 42 -2.85 -0.65 -5.87
C LEU A 42 -2.87 0.66 -6.64
N ARG A 43 -1.98 1.57 -6.28
CA ARG A 43 -1.94 2.92 -6.84
C ARG A 43 -0.57 3.23 -7.45
N GLY A 44 -0.50 4.27 -8.23
CA GLY A 44 0.72 4.76 -8.83
C GLY A 44 0.54 6.11 -9.49
N MET A 45 1.58 6.55 -10.18
CA MET A 45 1.57 7.75 -10.99
C MET A 45 2.24 7.47 -12.33
N CYS A 46 1.77 8.12 -13.38
CA CYS A 46 2.43 8.14 -14.67
C CYS A 46 2.57 9.55 -15.22
N ASP A 47 3.54 9.73 -16.11
CA ASP A 47 3.72 10.97 -16.83
C ASP A 47 2.81 11.00 -18.06
N LEU A 48 2.06 12.08 -18.23
CA LEU A 48 1.25 12.34 -19.41
C LEU A 48 1.98 13.23 -20.40
N VAL A 49 1.52 13.23 -21.65
CA VAL A 49 2.03 14.14 -22.68
C VAL A 49 1.90 15.60 -22.21
N GLY A 50 2.93 16.38 -22.43
CA GLY A 50 2.98 17.80 -22.01
C GLY A 50 3.46 18.02 -20.57
N GLY A 51 4.09 17.02 -19.94
CA GLY A 51 4.69 17.15 -18.61
C GLY A 51 3.69 17.14 -17.47
N ARG A 52 2.44 16.73 -17.72
CA ARG A 52 1.42 16.52 -16.70
C ARG A 52 1.60 15.16 -16.03
N ALA A 53 1.08 15.01 -14.83
CA ALA A 53 1.04 13.75 -14.11
C ALA A 53 -0.39 13.23 -13.99
N ALA A 54 -0.54 11.90 -13.85
CA ALA A 54 -1.81 11.27 -13.53
C ALA A 54 -1.65 10.24 -12.43
N HIS A 55 -2.67 10.14 -11.56
CA HIS A 55 -2.85 9.01 -10.67
C HIS A 55 -3.38 7.82 -11.46
N VAL A 56 -2.89 6.64 -11.07
CA VAL A 56 -3.26 5.36 -11.69
C VAL A 56 -3.69 4.40 -10.60
N SER A 57 -4.80 3.67 -10.82
CA SER A 57 -5.20 2.54 -9.98
C SER A 57 -5.39 1.25 -10.79
N TRP A 58 -5.03 0.10 -10.21
CA TRP A 58 -5.16 -1.23 -10.84
C TRP A 58 -6.20 -2.11 -10.14
N GLY A 59 -7.17 -1.55 -9.48
CA GLY A 59 -8.25 -2.24 -8.79
C GLY A 59 -9.18 -1.24 -8.12
N PRO A 60 -10.15 -1.72 -7.36
CA PRO A 60 -10.99 -0.86 -6.55
C PRO A 60 -10.12 -0.03 -5.58
N ASP A 61 -10.68 1.06 -5.08
CA ASP A 61 -9.97 1.97 -4.16
C ASP A 61 -9.39 1.24 -2.96
N GLU A 62 -10.12 0.23 -2.45
CA GLU A 62 -9.69 -0.64 -1.37
C GLU A 62 -10.21 -2.08 -1.59
N VAL A 63 -9.33 -3.05 -1.40
CA VAL A 63 -9.67 -4.47 -1.33
C VAL A 63 -9.63 -4.89 0.12
N ALA A 64 -10.79 -5.16 0.72
CA ALA A 64 -10.90 -5.61 2.10
C ALA A 64 -10.26 -7.00 2.28
N LEU A 65 -9.47 -7.16 3.33
CA LEU A 65 -8.78 -8.42 3.66
C LEU A 65 -9.23 -8.91 5.03
N THR A 66 -9.39 -10.22 5.14
CA THR A 66 -9.73 -10.90 6.41
C THR A 66 -8.48 -11.38 7.15
N SER A 67 -8.62 -11.74 8.40
CA SER A 67 -7.57 -12.45 9.14
C SER A 67 -7.21 -13.75 8.43
N GLY A 68 -5.91 -14.02 8.31
CA GLY A 68 -5.36 -15.16 7.57
C GLY A 68 -5.04 -14.87 6.10
N ALA A 69 -5.58 -13.81 5.50
CA ALA A 69 -5.28 -13.43 4.11
C ALA A 69 -3.78 -13.24 3.88
N VAL A 70 -3.30 -13.71 2.74
CA VAL A 70 -1.90 -13.62 2.32
C VAL A 70 -1.78 -12.76 1.07
N VAL A 71 -1.01 -11.69 1.15
CA VAL A 71 -0.67 -10.82 0.01
C VAL A 71 0.78 -11.05 -0.36
N THR A 72 1.04 -11.37 -1.63
CA THR A 72 2.41 -11.47 -2.14
C THR A 72 2.66 -10.36 -3.17
N PHE A 73 3.74 -9.63 -2.98
CA PHE A 73 4.26 -8.64 -3.92
C PHE A 73 5.55 -9.17 -4.53
N ARG A 74 5.60 -9.32 -5.85
CA ARG A 74 6.79 -9.77 -6.56
C ARG A 74 7.27 -8.68 -7.51
N PHE A 75 8.53 -8.30 -7.40
CA PHE A 75 9.17 -7.37 -8.32
C PHE A 75 9.53 -8.09 -9.62
N THR A 76 8.97 -7.67 -10.76
CA THR A 76 9.07 -8.42 -12.00
C THR A 76 9.16 -7.53 -13.24
N MET A 77 9.46 -8.16 -14.38
CA MET A 77 9.32 -7.57 -15.70
C MET A 77 8.14 -8.25 -16.41
N SER A 78 7.25 -7.47 -17.02
CA SER A 78 6.14 -8.00 -17.80
C SER A 78 5.97 -7.24 -19.12
N GLU A 79 5.57 -7.98 -20.16
CA GLU A 79 5.14 -7.40 -21.44
C GLU A 79 3.63 -7.16 -21.49
N SER A 80 2.90 -7.81 -20.57
CA SER A 80 1.44 -7.76 -20.50
C SER A 80 0.97 -7.43 -19.08
N PRO A 81 1.18 -6.20 -18.60
CA PRO A 81 0.64 -5.76 -17.30
C PRO A 81 -0.89 -5.72 -17.34
N SER A 82 -1.50 -5.74 -16.16
CA SER A 82 -2.95 -5.52 -16.04
C SER A 82 -3.30 -4.12 -16.51
N HIS A 83 -4.41 -3.99 -17.22
CA HIS A 83 -4.91 -2.67 -17.62
C HIS A 83 -5.31 -1.88 -16.36
N PRO A 84 -4.91 -0.61 -16.21
CA PRO A 84 -5.39 0.23 -15.13
C PRO A 84 -6.92 0.38 -15.19
N GLU A 85 -7.57 0.37 -14.05
CA GLU A 85 -9.01 0.65 -13.95
C GLU A 85 -9.31 2.14 -14.04
N GLN A 86 -8.40 2.96 -13.51
CA GLN A 86 -8.52 4.42 -13.57
C GLN A 86 -7.18 5.08 -13.88
N ILE A 87 -7.24 6.16 -14.65
CA ILE A 87 -6.15 7.11 -14.87
C ILE A 87 -6.75 8.52 -14.76
N VAL A 88 -6.38 9.25 -13.71
CA VAL A 88 -6.93 10.57 -13.40
C VAL A 88 -5.82 11.61 -13.41
N ALA A 89 -5.90 12.56 -14.34
CA ALA A 89 -4.93 13.65 -14.41
C ALA A 89 -4.98 14.50 -13.14
N THR A 90 -3.82 14.84 -12.57
CA THR A 90 -3.71 15.59 -11.31
C THR A 90 -4.19 17.05 -11.43
N ASP A 91 -4.32 17.56 -12.64
CA ASP A 91 -4.86 18.88 -12.95
C ASP A 91 -6.36 18.86 -13.34
N SER A 92 -7.00 17.67 -13.27
CA SER A 92 -8.44 17.56 -13.57
C SER A 92 -9.29 18.17 -12.45
N PRO A 93 -10.45 18.78 -12.79
CA PRO A 93 -11.37 19.33 -11.79
C PRO A 93 -11.81 18.29 -10.75
N ALA A 94 -12.09 17.05 -11.20
CA ALA A 94 -12.49 15.95 -10.31
C ALA A 94 -11.40 15.61 -9.27
N TYR A 95 -10.14 15.52 -9.70
CA TYR A 95 -9.03 15.27 -8.78
C TYR A 95 -8.85 16.40 -7.78
N ILE A 96 -8.92 17.66 -8.22
CA ILE A 96 -8.78 18.83 -7.35
C ILE A 96 -9.91 18.87 -6.29
N GLU A 97 -11.12 18.51 -6.68
CA GLU A 97 -12.27 18.42 -5.76
C GLU A 97 -12.07 17.31 -4.73
N GLU A 98 -11.69 16.09 -5.17
CA GLU A 98 -11.38 14.96 -4.28
C GLU A 98 -10.27 15.31 -3.27
N GLN A 99 -9.20 15.98 -3.71
CA GLN A 99 -8.14 16.42 -2.80
C GLN A 99 -8.63 17.45 -1.78
N ARG A 100 -9.52 18.36 -2.19
CA ARG A 100 -10.13 19.33 -1.27
C ARG A 100 -10.98 18.64 -0.21
N ASP A 101 -11.79 17.66 -0.62
CA ASP A 101 -12.64 16.90 0.29
C ASP A 101 -11.82 16.06 1.26
N PHE A 102 -10.73 15.44 0.78
CA PHE A 102 -9.79 14.72 1.63
C PHE A 102 -9.09 15.61 2.66
N GLU A 103 -8.67 16.81 2.28
CA GLU A 103 -8.08 17.78 3.22
C GLU A 103 -9.11 18.31 4.24
N ALA A 104 -10.37 18.45 3.83
CA ALA A 104 -11.46 18.78 4.75
C ALA A 104 -11.71 17.65 5.75
N TYR A 105 -11.76 16.40 5.27
CA TYR A 105 -11.91 15.20 6.12
C TYR A 105 -10.78 15.03 7.14
N LYS A 106 -9.52 15.23 6.73
CA LYS A 106 -8.39 15.20 7.67
C LYS A 106 -8.55 16.16 8.84
N LYS A 107 -9.12 17.34 8.59
CA LYS A 107 -9.35 18.33 9.66
C LYS A 107 -10.41 17.85 10.65
N THR A 108 -11.40 17.07 10.22
CA THR A 108 -12.40 16.49 11.13
C THR A 108 -11.79 15.37 11.99
N LEU A 109 -10.89 14.54 11.44
CA LEU A 109 -10.23 13.47 12.20
C LEU A 109 -9.39 13.99 13.39
N VAL A 110 -8.77 15.17 13.25
CA VAL A 110 -7.96 15.78 14.32
C VAL A 110 -8.82 16.26 15.50
N THR A 111 -10.12 16.50 15.28
CA THR A 111 -11.04 16.99 16.32
C THR A 111 -11.78 15.87 17.05
N ASP A 112 -11.82 14.66 16.50
CA ASP A 112 -12.48 13.51 17.13
C ASP A 112 -11.52 12.79 18.08
N SER A 113 -11.49 13.21 19.34
CA SER A 113 -10.64 12.64 20.39
C SER A 113 -11.23 11.38 21.06
N ASN A 114 -12.32 10.82 20.55
CA ASN A 114 -12.85 9.57 21.07
C ASN A 114 -12.08 8.39 20.47
N PRO A 115 -11.43 7.56 21.30
CA PRO A 115 -10.77 6.37 20.79
C PRO A 115 -11.82 5.45 20.14
N SER A 116 -11.61 5.13 18.88
CA SER A 116 -12.45 4.13 18.18
C SER A 116 -12.38 2.79 18.91
N PRO A 117 -13.49 2.03 18.99
CA PRO A 117 -13.45 0.67 19.51
C PRO A 117 -12.39 -0.14 18.77
N ARG A 118 -11.52 -0.83 19.49
CA ARG A 118 -10.51 -1.71 18.90
C ARG A 118 -11.15 -3.03 18.49
N ALA A 119 -11.62 -3.13 17.25
CA ALA A 119 -12.18 -4.35 16.70
C ALA A 119 -11.09 -5.45 16.51
N PHE A 120 -9.84 -5.03 16.22
CA PHE A 120 -8.71 -5.92 15.95
C PHE A 120 -7.50 -5.58 16.85
N PRO A 121 -7.59 -5.85 18.18
CA PRO A 121 -6.54 -5.45 19.13
C PRO A 121 -5.22 -6.19 18.94
N GLU A 122 -5.24 -7.38 18.30
CA GLU A 122 -4.06 -8.22 18.04
C GLU A 122 -3.55 -8.10 16.60
N LEU A 123 -3.98 -7.07 15.88
CA LEU A 123 -3.57 -6.84 14.49
C LEU A 123 -2.05 -6.88 14.33
N ALA A 124 -1.59 -7.71 13.42
CA ALA A 124 -0.18 -7.86 13.05
C ALA A 124 -0.01 -8.19 11.56
N PHE A 125 1.13 -7.81 10.99
CA PHE A 125 1.56 -8.27 9.67
C PHE A 125 2.77 -9.19 9.83
N HIS A 126 2.64 -10.44 9.40
CA HIS A 126 3.73 -11.40 9.32
C HIS A 126 4.39 -11.28 7.94
N CYS A 127 5.55 -10.65 7.88
CA CYS A 127 6.24 -10.28 6.66
C CYS A 127 7.40 -11.25 6.39
N ARG A 128 7.51 -11.77 5.17
CA ARG A 128 8.60 -12.65 4.73
C ARG A 128 9.14 -12.19 3.40
N VAL A 129 10.43 -11.91 3.35
CA VAL A 129 11.16 -11.57 2.11
C VAL A 129 11.93 -12.81 1.64
N ASN A 130 11.70 -13.26 0.39
CA ASN A 130 12.47 -14.35 -0.25
C ASN A 130 12.64 -15.61 0.60
N ARG A 131 11.60 -16.09 1.28
CA ARG A 131 11.63 -17.26 2.16
C ARG A 131 12.57 -17.13 3.38
N ARG A 132 13.05 -15.92 3.71
CA ARG A 132 13.85 -15.67 4.93
C ARG A 132 12.97 -15.77 6.18
N ALA A 133 13.55 -15.51 7.35
CA ALA A 133 12.82 -15.46 8.61
C ALA A 133 11.67 -14.45 8.57
N VAL A 134 10.56 -14.78 9.25
CA VAL A 134 9.40 -13.91 9.33
C VAL A 134 9.70 -12.75 10.28
N THR A 135 9.47 -11.53 9.82
CA THR A 135 9.36 -10.33 10.66
C THR A 135 7.90 -10.13 11.03
N VAL A 136 7.60 -10.00 12.32
CA VAL A 136 6.24 -9.76 12.81
C VAL A 136 6.13 -8.29 13.18
N ALA A 137 5.37 -7.54 12.40
CA ALA A 137 5.05 -6.14 12.68
C ALA A 137 3.74 -6.09 13.48
N THR A 138 3.85 -5.74 14.76
CA THR A 138 2.73 -5.62 15.70
C THR A 138 2.49 -4.17 16.07
N LEU A 139 1.44 -3.92 16.83
CA LEU A 139 1.15 -2.61 17.39
C LEU A 139 1.72 -2.49 18.79
N ASN A 140 2.49 -1.45 19.03
CA ASN A 140 2.91 -1.05 20.38
C ASN A 140 1.81 -0.24 21.07
N THR A 141 2.00 0.03 22.36
CA THR A 141 1.07 0.87 23.12
C THR A 141 0.92 2.25 22.46
N GLY A 142 -0.32 2.64 22.17
CA GLY A 142 -0.62 3.91 21.50
C GLY A 142 -0.56 3.88 19.98
N GLU A 143 -0.13 2.77 19.37
CA GLU A 143 -0.20 2.57 17.93
C GLU A 143 -1.55 1.93 17.54
N GLU A 144 -2.08 2.33 16.38
CA GLU A 144 -3.40 1.90 15.90
C GLU A 144 -3.36 1.41 14.45
N HIS A 145 -2.26 1.70 13.74
CA HIS A 145 -2.09 1.36 12.33
C HIS A 145 -0.83 0.54 12.10
N VAL A 146 -0.92 -0.44 11.20
CA VAL A 146 0.23 -1.10 10.57
C VAL A 146 0.16 -0.83 9.07
N LEU A 147 1.24 -0.35 8.49
CA LEU A 147 1.34 -0.02 7.08
C LEU A 147 2.50 -0.77 6.44
N CYS A 148 2.22 -1.56 5.42
CA CYS A 148 3.22 -2.10 4.50
C CYS A 148 3.13 -1.32 3.19
N SER A 149 4.19 -0.60 2.85
CA SER A 149 4.32 0.11 1.57
C SER A 149 5.37 -0.57 0.71
N VAL A 150 5.00 -0.81 -0.53
CA VAL A 150 5.90 -1.31 -1.58
C VAL A 150 6.00 -0.20 -2.62
N LEU A 151 7.21 0.29 -2.88
CA LEU A 151 7.45 1.48 -3.69
C LEU A 151 8.48 1.20 -4.78
N TRP A 152 8.06 1.33 -6.03
CA TRP A 152 8.95 1.48 -7.17
C TRP A 152 8.85 2.91 -7.71
N ASP A 153 10.00 3.49 -8.11
CA ASP A 153 10.06 4.78 -8.78
C ASP A 153 11.02 4.75 -9.99
N LYS A 154 10.78 5.62 -10.96
CA LYS A 154 11.55 5.68 -12.21
C LYS A 154 13.01 6.14 -12.02
N TRP A 155 13.33 6.77 -10.90
CA TRP A 155 14.70 7.25 -10.61
C TRP A 155 15.58 6.14 -10.05
N HIS A 156 14.96 5.05 -9.53
CA HIS A 156 15.64 3.85 -9.04
C HIS A 156 15.04 2.60 -9.69
N PRO A 157 15.17 2.42 -11.03
CA PRO A 157 14.38 1.44 -11.78
C PRO A 157 14.64 -0.02 -11.41
N ASN A 158 15.80 -0.31 -10.84
CA ASN A 158 16.20 -1.68 -10.45
C ASN A 158 15.93 -1.99 -8.98
N ARG A 159 15.22 -1.12 -8.28
CA ARG A 159 14.95 -1.22 -6.85
C ARG A 159 13.47 -1.13 -6.56
N LEU A 160 13.00 -2.02 -5.71
CA LEU A 160 11.68 -1.93 -5.09
C LEU A 160 11.89 -1.74 -3.59
N LEU A 161 11.58 -0.55 -3.07
CA LEU A 161 11.67 -0.29 -1.64
C LEU A 161 10.45 -0.88 -0.94
N VAL A 162 10.69 -1.73 0.06
CA VAL A 162 9.66 -2.23 0.98
C VAL A 162 9.85 -1.60 2.34
N SER A 163 8.77 -1.13 2.95
CA SER A 163 8.78 -0.68 4.34
C SER A 163 7.51 -1.12 5.07
N VAL A 164 7.69 -1.63 6.29
CA VAL A 164 6.60 -2.00 7.19
C VAL A 164 6.75 -1.21 8.47
N ARG A 165 5.71 -0.48 8.84
CA ARG A 165 5.71 0.44 9.99
C ARG A 165 4.41 0.33 10.74
N SER A 166 4.47 0.56 12.05
CA SER A 166 3.30 0.84 12.87
C SER A 166 3.34 2.27 13.38
N PHE A 167 2.18 2.87 13.58
CA PHE A 167 2.06 4.25 14.06
C PHE A 167 0.71 4.47 14.74
N GLY A 168 0.67 5.50 15.60
CA GLY A 168 -0.53 5.95 16.30
C GLY A 168 -0.85 7.41 15.99
N ASN A 169 -1.80 7.96 16.72
CA ASN A 169 -2.23 9.35 16.58
C ASN A 169 -1.20 10.35 17.14
N GLU A 170 -0.27 9.89 17.99
CA GLU A 170 0.80 10.73 18.49
C GLU A 170 1.94 10.86 17.47
N PRO A 171 2.49 12.08 17.24
CA PRO A 171 3.51 12.33 16.21
C PRO A 171 4.79 11.49 16.34
N HIS A 172 5.05 10.91 17.51
CA HIS A 172 6.27 10.16 17.81
C HIS A 172 6.05 8.65 17.96
N ALA A 173 4.81 8.18 18.01
CA ALA A 173 4.50 6.75 18.06
C ALA A 173 4.64 6.14 16.68
N LYS A 174 5.87 5.74 16.32
CA LYS A 174 6.18 5.10 15.04
C LYS A 174 7.29 4.08 15.22
N THR A 175 7.00 2.86 14.83
CA THR A 175 7.98 1.78 14.80
C THR A 175 8.23 1.34 13.35
N GLU A 176 9.49 1.22 12.94
CA GLU A 176 9.86 0.62 11.66
C GLU A 176 10.29 -0.83 11.92
N TRP A 177 9.49 -1.78 11.40
CA TRP A 177 9.70 -3.22 11.58
C TRP A 177 10.54 -3.85 10.47
N LEU A 178 10.37 -3.35 9.25
CA LEU A 178 11.08 -3.82 8.06
C LEU A 178 11.35 -2.64 7.14
N ARG A 179 12.57 -2.59 6.61
CA ARG A 179 12.94 -1.72 5.49
C ARG A 179 13.99 -2.41 4.65
N GLU A 180 13.65 -2.72 3.40
CA GLU A 180 14.53 -3.42 2.47
C GLU A 180 14.36 -2.94 1.05
N ASP A 181 15.44 -3.05 0.27
CA ASP A 181 15.43 -2.90 -1.18
C ASP A 181 15.40 -4.29 -1.82
N LEU A 182 14.41 -4.55 -2.65
CA LEU A 182 14.23 -5.80 -3.41
C LEU A 182 14.74 -5.61 -4.84
N ALA A 183 15.37 -6.65 -5.39
CA ALA A 183 15.75 -6.74 -6.79
C ALA A 183 14.67 -7.42 -7.64
N ILE A 184 14.77 -7.31 -8.96
CA ILE A 184 13.88 -8.03 -9.88
C ILE A 184 13.99 -9.54 -9.62
N GLY A 185 12.85 -10.18 -9.43
CA GLY A 185 12.72 -11.60 -9.06
C GLY A 185 12.44 -11.82 -7.58
N ASP A 186 12.74 -10.84 -6.72
CA ASP A 186 12.44 -10.92 -5.29
C ASP A 186 10.95 -10.76 -4.99
N GLU A 187 10.53 -11.29 -3.85
CA GLU A 187 9.14 -11.22 -3.39
C GLU A 187 9.05 -10.89 -1.89
N LEU A 188 7.97 -10.18 -1.54
CA LEU A 188 7.50 -9.98 -0.18
C LEU A 188 6.15 -10.68 -0.01
N GLU A 189 6.07 -11.59 0.95
CA GLU A 189 4.82 -12.17 1.43
C GLU A 189 4.40 -11.46 2.72
N VAL A 190 3.14 -11.05 2.81
CA VAL A 190 2.54 -10.46 4.03
C VAL A 190 1.28 -11.23 4.37
N ARG A 191 1.23 -11.80 5.56
CA ARG A 191 0.02 -12.43 6.12
C ARG A 191 -0.61 -11.49 7.14
N VAL A 192 -1.90 -11.23 7.00
CA VAL A 192 -2.72 -10.49 7.97
C VAL A 192 -3.06 -11.41 9.13
N ALA A 193 -2.76 -10.99 10.36
CA ALA A 193 -3.16 -11.66 11.59
C ALA A 193 -3.97 -10.68 12.45
N ALA A 194 -5.16 -11.11 12.89
CA ALA A 194 -6.05 -10.29 13.70
C ALA A 194 -7.07 -11.15 14.45
#